data_517eda0eac83b617e671c283c00cc095
#
_entry.id   517eda0eac83b617e671c283c00cc095
#
_cell.length_a   1.000
_cell.length_b   1.000
_cell.length_c   1.000
_cell.angle_alpha   90.00
_cell.angle_beta   90.00
_cell.angle_gamma   90.00
#
_symmetry.space_group_name_H-M   'P 1'
#
loop_
_entity.id
_entity.type
_entity.pdbx_description
1 polymer ?
#
loop_
_entity_poly.entity_id
_entity_poly.type
_entity_poly.pdbx_seq_one_letter_code
_entity_poly.pdbx_strand_id
1 'polypeptide(L)'
;AYFTGDNVVGYTKVHRNELNPEPPEGYDYDLMNTETLLNRAWIEQGRLRLPDGMSYRILVLQEQSYITLGLLRKLREMVEQGLVIVGARPHQTVGFQSYSIAEEKEFEQLCNELWGKNTTAMIDRNVGKGRVFWEASLNLNQVFRQIQLKPDFEVGDNPNSAPIRYIHRQIGDTDVYFVTNQRRTPEDIICNFRVEGKVPEFWNPLTGERSRALVYQKNEGMTSVPIQLDEYGSVFVVFRSDLPEQTAIRSIYKDSECLVDASVVSVEEQEQAKYFGVKDDFSISLWVKPESDAMLNTDNPMGYISYPWTEYYAIYPSHGELLYGTGHATCGMAIGRNGVAVWENAKGYPEFKMAVEKPISGWSHICLVYKEGAPHIYINGEYVA
;
A
#
# COMPACT_ATOMS: atom_id res chain seq x y z
N ALA A 1 -0.35 -6.56 -12.97
CA ALA A 1 -1.39 -7.60 -12.78
C ALA A 1 -0.84 -8.73 -11.93
N TYR A 2 -1.72 -9.41 -11.20
CA TYR A 2 -1.41 -10.62 -10.44
C TYR A 2 -2.13 -11.81 -11.05
N PHE A 3 -1.40 -12.87 -11.27
CA PHE A 3 -1.96 -14.14 -11.74
C PHE A 3 -2.55 -14.91 -10.55
N THR A 4 -3.81 -15.33 -10.67
CA THR A 4 -4.53 -15.99 -9.56
C THR A 4 -4.28 -17.50 -9.45
N GLY A 5 -3.56 -18.09 -10.41
CA GLY A 5 -3.24 -19.51 -10.46
C GLY A 5 -4.10 -20.30 -11.43
N ASP A 6 -3.58 -21.49 -11.78
CA ASP A 6 -4.28 -22.48 -12.60
C ASP A 6 -5.24 -23.35 -11.75
N ASN A 7 -5.07 -23.37 -10.42
CA ASN A 7 -5.88 -24.14 -9.50
C ASN A 7 -7.00 -23.30 -8.91
N VAL A 8 -8.21 -23.46 -9.42
CA VAL A 8 -9.41 -22.82 -8.88
C VAL A 8 -10.09 -23.78 -7.89
N VAL A 9 -9.40 -24.18 -6.85
CA VAL A 9 -10.02 -24.86 -5.71
C VAL A 9 -9.67 -24.03 -4.46
N GLY A 10 -10.54 -23.11 -4.13
CA GLY A 10 -10.38 -22.32 -2.92
C GLY A 10 -10.73 -20.84 -3.08
N TYR A 11 -10.53 -20.11 -2.01
CA TYR A 11 -10.69 -18.68 -1.94
C TYR A 11 -9.61 -17.95 -2.75
N THR A 12 -10.02 -17.10 -3.66
CA THR A 12 -9.08 -16.23 -4.39
C THR A 12 -8.70 -15.05 -3.50
N LYS A 13 -7.42 -14.95 -3.17
CA LYS A 13 -6.88 -13.81 -2.44
C LYS A 13 -7.06 -12.54 -3.29
N VAL A 14 -7.77 -11.57 -2.76
CA VAL A 14 -8.11 -10.34 -3.48
C VAL A 14 -7.58 -9.09 -2.80
N HIS A 15 -7.36 -9.16 -1.50
CA HIS A 15 -6.87 -8.02 -0.73
C HIS A 15 -5.35 -7.87 -0.86
N ARG A 16 -4.87 -6.64 -0.84
CA ARG A 16 -3.45 -6.29 -1.00
C ARG A 16 -2.55 -7.10 -0.09
N ASN A 17 -2.86 -7.17 1.18
CA ASN A 17 -2.11 -7.88 2.22
C ASN A 17 -2.15 -9.41 2.12
N GLU A 18 -2.98 -9.97 1.24
CA GLU A 18 -3.05 -11.41 0.99
C GLU A 18 -2.19 -11.83 -0.21
N LEU A 19 -1.72 -10.86 -1.01
CA LEU A 19 -0.92 -11.11 -2.21
C LEU A 19 0.56 -11.27 -1.83
N ASN A 20 1.23 -12.18 -2.52
CA ASN A 20 2.66 -12.44 -2.31
C ASN A 20 3.43 -12.48 -3.64
N PRO A 21 4.41 -11.57 -3.85
CA PRO A 21 4.76 -10.42 -3.01
C PRO A 21 3.64 -9.36 -3.00
N GLU A 22 3.49 -8.66 -1.87
CA GLU A 22 2.48 -7.62 -1.71
C GLU A 22 2.74 -6.44 -2.67
N PRO A 23 1.71 -5.88 -3.34
CA PRO A 23 1.87 -4.69 -4.15
C PRO A 23 2.20 -3.47 -3.26
N PRO A 24 3.28 -2.73 -3.53
CA PRO A 24 3.63 -1.55 -2.76
C PRO A 24 2.55 -0.46 -2.84
N GLU A 25 2.53 0.42 -1.84
CA GLU A 25 1.68 1.62 -1.88
C GLU A 25 2.01 2.48 -3.11
N GLY A 26 1.03 3.20 -3.61
CA GLY A 26 1.18 4.01 -4.82
C GLY A 26 1.10 3.25 -6.14
N TYR A 27 0.85 1.94 -6.10
CA TYR A 27 0.64 1.11 -7.28
C TYR A 27 -0.70 0.38 -7.19
N ASP A 28 -1.42 0.35 -8.29
CA ASP A 28 -2.66 -0.39 -8.42
C ASP A 28 -2.47 -1.74 -9.12
N TYR A 29 -3.40 -2.66 -8.93
CA TYR A 29 -3.30 -4.01 -9.46
C TYR A 29 -4.68 -4.58 -9.81
N ASP A 30 -4.69 -5.51 -10.76
CA ASP A 30 -5.83 -6.35 -11.09
C ASP A 30 -5.44 -7.83 -11.03
N LEU A 31 -6.41 -8.68 -10.81
CA LEU A 31 -6.25 -10.12 -10.77
C LEU A 31 -6.58 -10.72 -12.15
N MET A 32 -5.76 -11.66 -12.60
CA MET A 32 -5.94 -12.34 -13.88
C MET A 32 -5.92 -13.85 -13.71
N ASN A 33 -6.88 -14.51 -14.33
CA ASN A 33 -6.90 -15.97 -14.42
C ASN A 33 -6.23 -16.47 -15.70
N THR A 34 -6.08 -17.79 -15.81
CA THR A 34 -5.49 -18.47 -16.96
C THR A 34 -6.21 -18.15 -18.26
N GLU A 35 -7.54 -18.14 -18.26
CA GLU A 35 -8.33 -17.86 -19.45
C GLU A 35 -8.04 -16.45 -20.01
N THR A 36 -7.97 -15.45 -19.15
CA THR A 36 -7.64 -14.08 -19.54
C THR A 36 -6.26 -14.01 -20.19
N LEU A 37 -5.26 -14.67 -19.59
CA LEU A 37 -3.89 -14.66 -20.12
C LEU A 37 -3.79 -15.39 -21.46
N LEU A 38 -4.45 -16.55 -21.61
CA LEU A 38 -4.39 -17.35 -22.84
C LEU A 38 -5.17 -16.71 -23.99
N ASN A 39 -6.38 -16.22 -23.74
CA ASN A 39 -7.35 -15.91 -24.79
C ASN A 39 -7.55 -14.42 -25.03
N ARG A 40 -7.23 -13.54 -24.06
CA ARG A 40 -7.51 -12.10 -24.15
C ARG A 40 -6.27 -11.21 -24.08
N ALA A 41 -5.15 -11.72 -23.54
CA ALA A 41 -3.97 -10.90 -23.34
C ALA A 41 -2.97 -10.98 -24.49
N TRP A 42 -2.38 -9.84 -24.83
CA TRP A 42 -1.24 -9.74 -25.76
C TRP A 42 -0.21 -8.77 -25.25
N ILE A 43 0.96 -8.75 -25.85
CA ILE A 43 2.03 -7.80 -25.52
C ILE A 43 2.15 -6.75 -26.60
N GLU A 44 2.11 -5.50 -26.17
CA GLU A 44 2.36 -4.35 -27.01
C GLU A 44 3.29 -3.38 -26.29
N GLN A 45 4.39 -3.03 -26.92
CA GLN A 45 5.42 -2.14 -26.35
C GLN A 45 5.90 -2.56 -24.95
N GLY A 46 6.07 -3.89 -24.74
CA GLY A 46 6.49 -4.46 -23.46
C GLY A 46 5.44 -4.41 -22.34
N ARG A 47 4.20 -4.13 -22.67
CA ARG A 47 3.07 -4.10 -21.72
C ARG A 47 2.06 -5.19 -22.04
N LEU A 48 1.55 -5.82 -21.03
CA LEU A 48 0.41 -6.73 -21.17
C LEU A 48 -0.85 -5.86 -21.38
N ARG A 49 -1.55 -6.13 -22.48
CA ARG A 49 -2.77 -5.42 -22.88
C ARG A 49 -3.99 -6.34 -22.86
N LEU A 50 -5.15 -5.75 -22.58
CA LEU A 50 -6.47 -6.38 -22.72
C LEU A 50 -7.35 -5.60 -23.70
N PRO A 51 -8.36 -6.24 -24.34
CA PRO A 51 -9.24 -5.62 -25.31
C PRO A 51 -9.97 -4.38 -24.79
N ASP A 52 -10.21 -4.34 -23.48
CA ASP A 52 -10.96 -3.26 -22.82
C ASP A 52 -10.08 -2.01 -22.55
N GLY A 53 -8.84 -1.99 -23.07
CA GLY A 53 -7.91 -0.88 -22.92
C GLY A 53 -6.98 -0.97 -21.72
N MET A 54 -7.19 -1.91 -20.80
CA MET A 54 -6.34 -2.11 -19.64
C MET A 54 -4.91 -2.53 -20.03
N SER A 55 -3.93 -2.08 -19.28
CA SER A 55 -2.52 -2.24 -19.62
C SER A 55 -1.65 -2.33 -18.39
N TYR A 56 -0.81 -3.37 -18.33
CA TYR A 56 0.03 -3.67 -17.16
C TYR A 56 1.49 -3.78 -17.55
N ARG A 57 2.36 -3.26 -16.71
CA ARG A 57 3.81 -3.33 -16.93
C ARG A 57 4.42 -4.62 -16.44
N ILE A 58 3.82 -5.24 -15.44
CA ILE A 58 4.36 -6.40 -14.74
C ILE A 58 3.24 -7.42 -14.56
N LEU A 59 3.58 -8.69 -14.73
CA LEU A 59 2.77 -9.82 -14.30
C LEU A 59 3.45 -10.49 -13.11
N VAL A 60 2.78 -10.48 -11.97
CA VAL A 60 3.21 -11.18 -10.77
C VAL A 60 2.57 -12.57 -10.77
N LEU A 61 3.40 -13.59 -10.76
CA LEU A 61 2.98 -14.96 -10.52
C LEU A 61 3.04 -15.15 -9.01
N GLN A 62 1.89 -15.24 -8.38
CA GLN A 62 1.84 -15.61 -6.98
C GLN A 62 2.49 -16.99 -6.81
N GLU A 63 2.86 -17.36 -5.59
CA GLU A 63 3.50 -18.65 -5.34
C GLU A 63 2.68 -19.80 -5.93
N GLN A 64 3.21 -20.41 -7.00
CA GLN A 64 2.56 -21.40 -7.81
C GLN A 64 3.46 -22.62 -7.88
N SER A 65 3.04 -23.71 -7.26
CA SER A 65 3.74 -25.00 -7.45
C SER A 65 3.44 -25.61 -8.81
N TYR A 66 2.32 -25.25 -9.40
CA TYR A 66 1.79 -25.88 -10.63
C TYR A 66 1.42 -24.85 -11.68
N ILE A 67 1.68 -25.18 -12.95
CA ILE A 67 1.26 -24.40 -14.10
C ILE A 67 0.97 -25.31 -15.29
N THR A 68 -0.03 -25.00 -16.08
CA THR A 68 -0.30 -25.76 -17.31
C THR A 68 0.77 -25.48 -18.37
N LEU A 69 1.11 -26.50 -19.17
CA LEU A 69 2.09 -26.34 -20.24
C LEU A 69 1.66 -25.28 -21.28
N GLY A 70 0.35 -25.19 -21.55
CA GLY A 70 -0.21 -24.15 -22.41
C GLY A 70 0.04 -22.75 -21.91
N LEU A 71 -0.17 -22.49 -20.61
CA LEU A 71 0.12 -21.20 -20.01
C LEU A 71 1.63 -20.91 -19.95
N LEU A 72 2.44 -21.91 -19.65
CA LEU A 72 3.90 -21.75 -19.63
C LEU A 72 4.46 -21.33 -21.01
N ARG A 73 3.96 -21.95 -22.11
CA ARG A 73 4.27 -21.53 -23.49
C ARG A 73 3.87 -20.07 -23.73
N LYS A 74 2.67 -19.69 -23.28
CA LYS A 74 2.17 -18.32 -23.43
C LYS A 74 3.00 -17.30 -22.65
N LEU A 75 3.37 -17.63 -21.41
CA LEU A 75 4.24 -16.76 -20.61
C LEU A 75 5.62 -16.57 -21.28
N ARG A 76 6.21 -17.64 -21.79
CA ARG A 76 7.47 -17.56 -22.51
C ARG A 76 7.37 -16.64 -23.74
N GLU A 77 6.32 -16.78 -24.54
CA GLU A 77 6.04 -15.91 -25.68
C GLU A 77 5.91 -14.43 -25.26
N MET A 78 5.14 -14.17 -24.18
CA MET A 78 4.92 -12.83 -23.67
C MET A 78 6.22 -12.17 -23.16
N VAL A 79 7.05 -12.92 -22.45
CA VAL A 79 8.34 -12.41 -21.96
C VAL A 79 9.27 -12.11 -23.14
N GLU A 80 9.32 -12.96 -24.15
CA GLU A 80 10.10 -12.67 -25.35
C GLU A 80 9.70 -11.37 -26.05
N GLN A 81 8.40 -11.04 -26.00
CA GLN A 81 7.84 -9.81 -26.56
C GLN A 81 8.05 -8.58 -25.66
N GLY A 82 8.52 -8.76 -24.43
CA GLY A 82 8.89 -7.65 -23.54
C GLY A 82 8.20 -7.61 -22.20
N LEU A 83 7.36 -8.58 -21.84
CA LEU A 83 6.72 -8.63 -20.53
C LEU A 83 7.77 -8.84 -19.43
N VAL A 84 7.57 -8.10 -18.32
CA VAL A 84 8.28 -8.36 -17.07
C VAL A 84 7.43 -9.31 -16.20
N ILE A 85 8.02 -10.41 -15.78
CA ILE A 85 7.42 -11.37 -14.88
C ILE A 85 8.15 -11.34 -13.52
N VAL A 86 7.39 -11.39 -12.44
CA VAL A 86 7.88 -11.58 -11.08
C VAL A 86 7.23 -12.83 -10.51
N GLY A 87 8.02 -13.83 -10.15
CA GLY A 87 7.48 -15.05 -9.56
C GLY A 87 8.42 -16.24 -9.60
N ALA A 88 8.17 -17.20 -8.72
CA ALA A 88 8.93 -18.43 -8.60
C ALA A 88 8.82 -19.31 -9.85
N ARG A 89 9.88 -20.09 -10.08
CA ARG A 89 9.82 -21.17 -11.07
C ARG A 89 8.78 -22.20 -10.60
N PRO A 90 7.81 -22.58 -11.44
CA PRO A 90 6.89 -23.68 -11.13
C PRO A 90 7.64 -25.02 -11.07
N HIS A 91 7.16 -25.92 -10.21
CA HIS A 91 7.80 -27.21 -9.99
C HIS A 91 7.20 -28.32 -10.86
N GLN A 92 5.93 -28.22 -11.18
CA GLN A 92 5.18 -29.26 -11.90
C GLN A 92 4.19 -28.63 -12.85
N THR A 93 3.79 -29.41 -13.83
CA THR A 93 2.66 -29.08 -14.68
C THR A 93 1.40 -29.82 -14.21
N VAL A 94 0.22 -29.24 -14.48
CA VAL A 94 -1.07 -29.84 -14.15
C VAL A 94 -1.75 -30.40 -15.40
N GLY A 95 -2.40 -31.54 -15.27
CA GLY A 95 -3.21 -32.15 -16.32
C GLY A 95 -3.88 -33.43 -15.82
N PHE A 96 -5.04 -33.74 -16.38
CA PHE A 96 -5.80 -34.95 -16.06
C PHE A 96 -5.28 -36.22 -16.77
N GLN A 97 -4.32 -36.05 -17.67
CA GLN A 97 -3.72 -37.19 -18.41
C GLN A 97 -2.27 -37.35 -17.99
N SER A 98 -1.78 -38.57 -18.03
CA SER A 98 -0.37 -38.89 -17.82
C SER A 98 0.47 -38.13 -18.84
N TYR A 99 1.36 -37.26 -18.34
CA TYR A 99 2.27 -36.56 -19.23
C TYR A 99 3.19 -37.51 -19.96
N SER A 100 3.38 -37.24 -21.23
CA SER A 100 4.40 -37.91 -21.99
C SER A 100 5.81 -37.40 -21.57
N ILE A 101 6.82 -38.24 -21.73
CA ILE A 101 8.23 -37.88 -21.52
C ILE A 101 8.59 -36.63 -22.34
N ALA A 102 7.92 -36.44 -23.49
CA ALA A 102 8.14 -35.27 -24.34
C ALA A 102 7.64 -33.96 -23.68
N GLU A 103 6.46 -34.01 -23.04
CA GLU A 103 5.88 -32.84 -22.34
C GLU A 103 6.67 -32.47 -21.08
N GLU A 104 7.18 -33.46 -20.34
CA GLU A 104 8.09 -33.21 -19.21
C GLU A 104 9.37 -32.51 -19.65
N LYS A 105 9.96 -32.97 -20.76
CA LYS A 105 11.17 -32.33 -21.33
C LYS A 105 10.88 -30.90 -21.79
N GLU A 106 9.73 -30.69 -22.44
CA GLU A 106 9.32 -29.36 -22.87
C GLU A 106 9.09 -28.43 -21.68
N PHE A 107 8.40 -28.90 -20.63
CA PHE A 107 8.20 -28.15 -19.40
C PHE A 107 9.53 -27.70 -18.79
N GLU A 108 10.45 -28.64 -18.60
CA GLU A 108 11.78 -28.35 -18.08
C GLU A 108 12.55 -27.38 -18.97
N GLN A 109 12.44 -27.52 -20.29
CA GLN A 109 13.09 -26.60 -21.23
C GLN A 109 12.54 -25.19 -21.07
N LEU A 110 11.22 -25.00 -21.08
CA LEU A 110 10.59 -23.68 -20.94
C LEU A 110 10.88 -23.04 -19.59
N CYS A 111 10.87 -23.83 -18.52
CA CYS A 111 11.27 -23.34 -17.20
C CYS A 111 12.74 -22.91 -17.18
N ASN A 112 13.63 -23.65 -17.80
CA ASN A 112 15.05 -23.29 -17.91
C ASN A 112 15.27 -22.03 -18.78
N GLU A 113 14.47 -21.84 -19.83
CA GLU A 113 14.51 -20.62 -20.66
C GLU A 113 14.11 -19.39 -19.85
N LEU A 114 13.05 -19.48 -19.05
CA LEU A 114 12.53 -18.35 -18.26
C LEU A 114 13.33 -18.11 -16.98
N TRP A 115 13.53 -19.11 -16.14
CA TRP A 115 14.13 -18.96 -14.81
C TRP A 115 15.60 -19.41 -14.73
N GLY A 116 16.09 -20.13 -15.71
CA GLY A 116 17.42 -20.76 -15.64
C GLY A 116 17.40 -22.11 -14.93
N LYS A 117 18.56 -22.77 -14.89
CA LYS A 117 18.73 -24.10 -14.30
C LYS A 117 18.93 -24.07 -12.78
N ASN A 118 19.45 -22.96 -12.23
CA ASN A 118 19.73 -22.82 -10.81
C ASN A 118 18.63 -21.95 -10.18
N THR A 119 17.82 -22.53 -9.29
CA THR A 119 16.64 -21.90 -8.69
C THR A 119 16.84 -21.46 -7.24
N THR A 120 18.04 -21.64 -6.68
CA THR A 120 18.34 -21.33 -5.28
C THR A 120 18.88 -19.92 -5.06
N ALA A 121 19.23 -19.21 -6.13
CA ALA A 121 19.73 -17.83 -6.09
C ALA A 121 18.65 -16.85 -6.57
N MET A 122 18.88 -15.57 -6.26
CA MET A 122 18.12 -14.47 -6.86
C MET A 122 18.12 -14.62 -8.38
N ILE A 123 16.95 -14.58 -8.99
CA ILE A 123 16.76 -14.61 -10.44
C ILE A 123 16.49 -13.18 -10.90
N ASP A 124 17.36 -12.70 -11.76
CA ASP A 124 17.25 -11.46 -12.51
C ASP A 124 17.77 -11.75 -13.92
N ARG A 125 16.84 -12.10 -14.81
CA ARG A 125 17.19 -12.68 -16.09
C ARG A 125 16.46 -11.98 -17.24
N ASN A 126 17.23 -11.54 -18.23
CA ASN A 126 16.67 -11.09 -19.50
C ASN A 126 16.31 -12.29 -20.39
N VAL A 127 15.12 -12.29 -20.96
CA VAL A 127 14.62 -13.31 -21.87
C VAL A 127 13.94 -12.59 -23.04
N GLY A 128 14.54 -12.67 -24.24
CA GLY A 128 14.09 -11.87 -25.37
C GLY A 128 14.14 -10.36 -25.05
N LYS A 129 13.01 -9.69 -25.16
CA LYS A 129 12.86 -8.27 -24.80
C LYS A 129 12.35 -8.05 -23.36
N GLY A 130 11.95 -9.12 -22.68
CA GLY A 130 11.39 -9.07 -21.33
C GLY A 130 12.38 -9.51 -20.27
N ARG A 131 11.89 -9.63 -19.04
CA ARG A 131 12.72 -9.91 -17.87
C ARG A 131 11.96 -10.73 -16.84
N VAL A 132 12.65 -11.63 -16.15
CA VAL A 132 12.10 -12.49 -15.11
C VAL A 132 12.84 -12.23 -13.82
N PHE A 133 12.08 -11.95 -12.75
CA PHE A 133 12.59 -11.71 -11.40
C PHE A 133 12.05 -12.71 -10.41
N TRP A 134 12.89 -13.22 -9.53
CA TRP A 134 12.50 -13.99 -8.37
C TRP A 134 13.59 -14.08 -7.32
N GLU A 135 13.17 -14.01 -6.07
CA GLU A 135 13.93 -14.43 -4.89
C GLU A 135 12.94 -14.73 -3.75
N ALA A 136 13.33 -15.53 -2.75
CA ALA A 136 12.42 -15.98 -1.69
C ALA A 136 11.83 -14.85 -0.82
N SER A 137 12.55 -13.73 -0.70
CA SER A 137 12.14 -12.53 0.04
C SER A 137 12.02 -11.31 -0.87
N LEU A 138 11.54 -11.51 -2.10
CA LEU A 138 11.48 -10.46 -3.10
C LEU A 138 10.53 -9.31 -2.67
N ASN A 139 11.09 -8.12 -2.61
CA ASN A 139 10.32 -6.90 -2.46
C ASN A 139 10.09 -6.24 -3.83
N LEU A 140 8.83 -6.04 -4.22
CA LEU A 140 8.49 -5.42 -5.50
C LEU A 140 9.08 -4.02 -5.69
N ASN A 141 9.31 -3.25 -4.63
CA ASN A 141 9.98 -1.95 -4.73
C ASN A 141 11.39 -2.07 -5.32
N GLN A 142 12.11 -3.18 -5.05
CA GLN A 142 13.43 -3.41 -5.66
C GLN A 142 13.31 -3.65 -7.16
N VAL A 143 12.34 -4.47 -7.58
CA VAL A 143 12.06 -4.71 -9.00
C VAL A 143 11.66 -3.42 -9.69
N PHE A 144 10.75 -2.62 -9.10
CA PHE A 144 10.25 -1.37 -9.67
C PHE A 144 11.38 -0.35 -9.86
N ARG A 145 12.29 -0.24 -8.89
CA ARG A 145 13.51 0.58 -9.06
C ARG A 145 14.38 0.12 -10.22
N GLN A 146 14.62 -1.19 -10.34
CA GLN A 146 15.44 -1.75 -11.42
C GLN A 146 14.86 -1.53 -12.82
N ILE A 147 13.53 -1.51 -12.95
CA ILE A 147 12.85 -1.21 -14.22
C ILE A 147 12.43 0.26 -14.34
N GLN A 148 12.85 1.10 -13.40
CA GLN A 148 12.55 2.54 -13.34
C GLN A 148 11.04 2.84 -13.39
N LEU A 149 10.24 2.01 -12.72
CA LEU A 149 8.79 2.20 -12.58
C LEU A 149 8.51 3.08 -11.37
N LYS A 150 8.12 4.32 -11.61
CA LYS A 150 7.65 5.23 -10.55
C LYS A 150 6.24 4.85 -10.09
N PRO A 151 5.88 5.13 -8.82
CA PRO A 151 4.51 4.99 -8.34
C PRO A 151 3.53 5.77 -9.22
N ASP A 152 2.31 5.30 -9.29
CA ASP A 152 1.22 5.98 -9.98
C ASP A 152 0.75 7.20 -9.19
N PHE A 153 0.78 7.09 -7.86
CA PHE A 153 0.41 8.13 -6.92
C PHE A 153 1.24 8.02 -5.63
N GLU A 154 1.70 9.14 -5.13
CA GLU A 154 2.37 9.25 -3.83
C GLU A 154 1.88 10.49 -3.09
N VAL A 155 1.80 10.41 -1.78
CA VAL A 155 1.64 11.58 -0.92
C VAL A 155 3.03 12.00 -0.46
N GLY A 156 3.50 13.13 -1.01
CA GLY A 156 4.71 13.79 -0.52
C GLY A 156 4.41 14.46 0.81
N ASP A 157 5.43 14.72 1.60
CA ASP A 157 5.38 15.32 2.93
C ASP A 157 4.02 15.13 3.64
N ASN A 158 3.85 13.96 4.25
CA ASN A 158 2.65 13.61 4.99
C ASN A 158 2.97 13.54 6.50
N PRO A 159 3.16 14.70 7.16
CA PRO A 159 3.67 14.77 8.53
C PRO A 159 2.75 14.05 9.53
N ASN A 160 1.47 13.93 9.19
CA ASN A 160 0.47 13.28 10.02
C ASN A 160 0.25 11.81 9.65
N SER A 161 0.98 11.27 8.65
CA SER A 161 0.73 9.94 8.09
C SER A 161 -0.75 9.73 7.74
N ALA A 162 -1.37 10.75 7.14
CA ALA A 162 -2.80 10.72 6.81
C ALA A 162 -3.08 9.56 5.84
N PRO A 163 -4.08 8.71 6.10
CA PRO A 163 -4.45 7.63 5.23
C PRO A 163 -5.20 8.17 4.01
N ILE A 164 -4.46 8.68 3.05
CA ILE A 164 -4.99 9.13 1.77
C ILE A 164 -5.16 7.93 0.86
N ARG A 165 -6.32 7.80 0.25
CA ARG A 165 -6.61 6.76 -0.74
C ARG A 165 -6.88 7.39 -2.09
N TYR A 166 -6.61 6.65 -3.16
CA TYR A 166 -6.87 7.10 -4.51
C TYR A 166 -7.40 5.99 -5.40
N ILE A 167 -8.05 6.39 -6.46
CA ILE A 167 -8.39 5.55 -7.61
C ILE A 167 -8.00 6.30 -8.85
N HIS A 168 -7.28 5.68 -9.78
CA HIS A 168 -6.91 6.24 -11.07
C HIS A 168 -7.71 5.59 -12.21
N ARG A 169 -8.21 6.41 -13.13
CA ARG A 169 -8.83 5.97 -14.39
C ARG A 169 -8.32 6.83 -15.53
N GLN A 170 -8.06 6.20 -16.66
CA GLN A 170 -7.72 6.89 -17.89
C GLN A 170 -8.89 6.80 -18.87
N ILE A 171 -9.36 7.94 -19.38
CA ILE A 171 -10.48 8.06 -20.34
C ILE A 171 -9.93 8.79 -21.56
N GLY A 172 -9.62 8.04 -22.61
CA GLY A 172 -8.89 8.58 -23.76
C GLY A 172 -7.52 9.11 -23.33
N ASP A 173 -7.29 10.41 -23.53
CA ASP A 173 -6.05 11.08 -23.11
C ASP A 173 -6.20 11.83 -21.76
N THR A 174 -7.30 11.65 -21.06
CA THR A 174 -7.53 12.28 -19.76
C THR A 174 -7.24 11.31 -18.62
N ASP A 175 -6.39 11.72 -17.67
CA ASP A 175 -6.19 10.98 -16.43
C ASP A 175 -7.08 11.56 -15.34
N VAL A 176 -7.80 10.70 -14.63
CA VAL A 176 -8.74 11.06 -13.57
C VAL A 176 -8.37 10.34 -12.29
N TYR A 177 -7.92 11.08 -11.31
CA TYR A 177 -7.64 10.57 -9.98
C TYR A 177 -8.74 11.01 -9.03
N PHE A 178 -9.37 10.07 -8.32
CA PHE A 178 -10.21 10.36 -7.19
C PHE A 178 -9.38 10.20 -5.93
N VAL A 179 -9.19 11.27 -5.18
CA VAL A 179 -8.36 11.31 -3.97
C VAL A 179 -9.24 11.59 -2.77
N THR A 180 -9.05 10.85 -1.69
CA THR A 180 -9.89 10.95 -0.50
C THR A 180 -9.08 10.87 0.80
N ASN A 181 -9.44 11.71 1.75
CA ASN A 181 -9.00 11.67 3.13
C ASN A 181 -9.86 10.68 3.93
N GLN A 182 -9.22 9.73 4.61
CA GLN A 182 -9.92 8.73 5.43
C GLN A 182 -10.01 9.12 6.91
N ARG A 183 -9.65 10.35 7.26
CA ARG A 183 -9.66 10.87 8.64
C ARG A 183 -10.71 11.95 8.86
N ARG A 184 -11.04 12.13 10.13
CA ARG A 184 -11.92 13.18 10.63
C ARG A 184 -11.19 14.51 10.89
N THR A 185 -10.02 14.68 10.32
CA THR A 185 -9.22 15.90 10.39
C THR A 185 -8.94 16.41 8.99
N PRO A 186 -9.03 17.72 8.75
CA PRO A 186 -8.57 18.29 7.48
C PRO A 186 -7.09 17.99 7.25
N GLU A 187 -6.70 17.81 5.99
CA GLU A 187 -5.32 17.52 5.60
C GLU A 187 -4.87 18.46 4.50
N ASP A 188 -3.68 19.05 4.70
CA ASP A 188 -2.95 19.83 3.70
C ASP A 188 -1.77 18.97 3.23
N ILE A 189 -1.82 18.50 1.99
CA ILE A 189 -0.87 17.53 1.47
C ILE A 189 -0.40 17.88 0.07
N ILE A 190 0.79 17.42 -0.28
CA ILE A 190 1.27 17.44 -1.67
C ILE A 190 1.07 16.04 -2.24
N CYS A 191 0.28 15.93 -3.30
CA CYS A 191 0.06 14.69 -4.02
C CYS A 191 0.91 14.67 -5.29
N ASN A 192 1.67 13.61 -5.49
CA ASN A 192 2.50 13.36 -6.67
C ASN A 192 1.79 12.36 -7.60
N PHE A 193 1.49 12.77 -8.80
CA PHE A 193 0.79 11.98 -9.81
C PHE A 193 1.74 11.62 -10.94
N ARG A 194 1.76 10.36 -11.39
CA ARG A 194 2.55 9.94 -12.55
C ARG A 194 1.88 10.38 -13.86
N VAL A 195 1.76 11.66 -14.02
CA VAL A 195 1.21 12.30 -15.22
C VAL A 195 2.18 13.37 -15.70
N GLU A 196 2.46 13.38 -17.00
CA GLU A 196 3.34 14.34 -17.65
C GLU A 196 2.62 15.06 -18.80
N GLY A 197 2.98 16.31 -19.04
CA GLY A 197 2.50 17.09 -20.20
C GLY A 197 1.03 17.55 -20.11
N LYS A 198 0.35 17.32 -19.00
CA LYS A 198 -1.05 17.70 -18.80
C LYS A 198 -1.20 18.76 -17.71
N VAL A 199 -2.38 19.40 -17.69
CA VAL A 199 -2.73 20.44 -16.72
C VAL A 199 -3.76 19.88 -15.74
N PRO A 200 -3.53 19.99 -14.41
CA PRO A 200 -4.46 19.52 -13.40
C PRO A 200 -5.66 20.48 -13.19
N GLU A 201 -6.82 19.90 -13.03
CA GLU A 201 -8.05 20.55 -12.59
C GLU A 201 -8.59 19.84 -11.35
N PHE A 202 -9.22 20.59 -10.45
CA PHE A 202 -9.99 20.06 -9.34
C PHE A 202 -11.47 20.02 -9.69
N TRP A 203 -12.09 18.87 -9.52
CA TRP A 203 -13.53 18.73 -9.66
C TRP A 203 -14.11 18.27 -8.33
N ASN A 204 -15.02 19.05 -7.77
CA ASN A 204 -15.67 18.74 -6.52
C ASN A 204 -16.76 17.66 -6.76
N PRO A 205 -16.66 16.48 -6.12
CA PRO A 205 -17.60 15.38 -6.36
C PRO A 205 -19.01 15.67 -5.82
N LEU A 206 -19.16 16.60 -4.87
CA LEU A 206 -20.46 16.93 -4.25
C LEU A 206 -21.20 18.00 -5.01
N THR A 207 -20.50 19.05 -5.46
CA THR A 207 -21.11 20.23 -6.10
C THR A 207 -21.03 20.19 -7.62
N GLY A 208 -20.11 19.39 -8.17
CA GLY A 208 -19.79 19.38 -9.60
C GLY A 208 -18.97 20.60 -10.05
N GLU A 209 -18.57 21.46 -9.13
CA GLU A 209 -17.74 22.65 -9.43
C GLU A 209 -16.37 22.20 -9.94
N ARG A 210 -15.86 22.95 -10.92
CA ARG A 210 -14.56 22.70 -11.54
C ARG A 210 -13.69 23.93 -11.43
N SER A 211 -12.46 23.74 -11.00
CA SER A 211 -11.47 24.80 -10.90
C SER A 211 -10.11 24.31 -11.42
N ARG A 212 -9.27 25.21 -11.89
CA ARG A 212 -7.91 24.86 -12.27
C ARG A 212 -7.03 24.79 -11.04
N ALA A 213 -6.17 23.80 -10.97
CA ALA A 213 -5.08 23.83 -10.02
C ALA A 213 -4.06 24.88 -10.48
N LEU A 214 -4.02 26.01 -9.78
CA LEU A 214 -3.12 27.13 -10.14
C LEU A 214 -1.68 26.81 -9.73
N VAL A 215 -1.50 26.10 -8.62
CA VAL A 215 -0.20 25.74 -8.06
C VAL A 215 0.07 24.27 -8.33
N TYR A 216 1.10 23.97 -9.08
CA TYR A 216 1.61 22.63 -9.32
C TYR A 216 3.03 22.68 -9.86
N GLN A 217 3.76 21.59 -9.74
CA GLN A 217 5.11 21.43 -10.26
C GLN A 217 5.22 20.16 -11.09
N LYS A 218 5.85 20.26 -12.25
CA LYS A 218 6.21 19.10 -13.09
C LYS A 218 7.66 18.74 -12.83
N ASN A 219 7.94 17.49 -12.54
CA ASN A 219 9.28 16.99 -12.30
C ASN A 219 9.41 15.53 -12.74
N GLU A 220 10.32 15.28 -13.71
CA GLU A 220 10.72 13.92 -14.13
C GLU A 220 9.56 12.93 -14.33
N GLY A 221 8.52 13.30 -15.08
CA GLY A 221 7.38 12.43 -15.38
C GLY A 221 6.34 12.34 -14.26
N MET A 222 6.47 13.18 -13.23
CA MET A 222 5.49 13.36 -12.16
C MET A 222 4.93 14.78 -12.18
N THR A 223 3.72 14.96 -11.71
CA THR A 223 3.13 16.26 -11.42
C THR A 223 2.73 16.33 -9.95
N SER A 224 3.33 17.27 -9.22
CA SER A 224 3.07 17.51 -7.79
C SER A 224 2.01 18.60 -7.65
N VAL A 225 0.95 18.32 -6.92
CA VAL A 225 -0.19 19.23 -6.72
C VAL A 225 -0.50 19.32 -5.22
N PRO A 226 -0.45 20.52 -4.62
CA PRO A 226 -0.96 20.74 -3.27
C PRO A 226 -2.47 20.57 -3.24
N ILE A 227 -2.96 19.83 -2.26
CA ILE A 227 -4.39 19.54 -2.11
C ILE A 227 -4.79 19.74 -0.65
N GLN A 228 -5.87 20.49 -0.46
CA GLN A 228 -6.54 20.63 0.83
C GLN A 228 -7.77 19.72 0.81
N LEU A 229 -7.86 18.83 1.78
CA LEU A 229 -9.00 17.94 1.95
C LEU A 229 -9.64 18.20 3.31
N ASP A 230 -10.92 18.43 3.32
CA ASP A 230 -11.72 18.49 4.55
C ASP A 230 -11.72 17.14 5.28
N GLU A 231 -12.34 17.11 6.45
CA GLU A 231 -12.66 15.88 7.18
C GLU A 231 -13.41 14.93 6.25
N TYR A 232 -12.89 13.71 6.05
CA TYR A 232 -13.43 12.73 5.09
C TYR A 232 -13.66 13.29 3.68
N GLY A 233 -12.98 14.39 3.36
CA GLY A 233 -13.09 15.10 2.10
C GLY A 233 -12.55 14.31 0.93
N SER A 234 -13.02 14.65 -0.26
CA SER A 234 -12.56 14.04 -1.49
C SER A 234 -12.57 15.03 -2.66
N VAL A 235 -11.73 14.78 -3.64
CA VAL A 235 -11.60 15.59 -4.85
C VAL A 235 -11.24 14.71 -6.03
N PHE A 236 -11.76 15.04 -7.22
CA PHE A 236 -11.18 14.54 -8.45
C PHE A 236 -10.06 15.48 -8.89
N VAL A 237 -8.89 14.92 -9.17
CA VAL A 237 -7.79 15.60 -9.84
C VAL A 237 -7.75 15.09 -11.28
N VAL A 238 -8.11 15.97 -12.21
CA VAL A 238 -8.30 15.62 -13.62
C VAL A 238 -7.20 16.27 -14.45
N PHE A 239 -6.41 15.47 -15.15
CA PHE A 239 -5.32 15.94 -15.99
C PHE A 239 -5.72 15.89 -17.46
N ARG A 240 -5.65 17.04 -18.13
CA ARG A 240 -6.06 17.19 -19.52
C ARG A 240 -4.96 17.81 -20.38
N SER A 241 -4.80 17.29 -21.59
CA SER A 241 -3.85 17.79 -22.59
C SER A 241 -4.40 18.92 -23.46
N ASP A 242 -5.75 19.03 -23.58
CA ASP A 242 -6.41 20.04 -24.38
C ASP A 242 -6.48 21.43 -23.72
N LEU A 243 -6.02 21.53 -22.49
CA LEU A 243 -5.92 22.81 -21.79
C LEU A 243 -4.61 23.52 -22.19
N PRO A 244 -4.70 24.84 -22.49
CA PRO A 244 -3.49 25.60 -22.78
C PRO A 244 -2.53 25.52 -21.57
N GLU A 245 -1.28 25.24 -21.87
CA GLU A 245 -0.23 25.24 -20.86
C GLU A 245 -0.12 26.66 -20.30
N GLN A 246 -0.60 26.85 -19.08
CA GLN A 246 -0.37 28.05 -18.33
C GLN A 246 0.93 27.92 -17.57
N THR A 247 1.63 29.04 -17.36
CA THR A 247 2.76 29.07 -16.44
C THR A 247 2.26 28.65 -15.07
N ALA A 248 2.65 27.46 -14.62
CA ALA A 248 2.28 26.96 -13.31
C ALA A 248 2.86 27.90 -12.25
N ILE A 249 2.03 28.28 -11.29
CA ILE A 249 2.49 28.96 -10.08
C ILE A 249 3.12 27.89 -9.20
N ARG A 250 4.36 28.08 -8.80
CA ARG A 250 5.07 27.13 -7.93
C ARG A 250 4.69 27.31 -6.47
N SER A 251 4.56 28.56 -6.05
CA SER A 251 4.24 28.90 -4.66
C SER A 251 3.50 30.23 -4.57
N ILE A 252 2.67 30.37 -3.54
CA ILE A 252 1.91 31.59 -3.22
C ILE A 252 2.35 32.06 -1.83
N TYR A 253 2.68 33.34 -1.74
CA TYR A 253 3.05 33.98 -0.47
C TYR A 253 2.08 35.13 -0.16
N LYS A 254 1.76 35.30 1.11
CA LYS A 254 1.13 36.49 1.64
C LYS A 254 2.15 37.15 2.58
N ASP A 255 2.61 38.33 2.23
CA ASP A 255 3.74 38.99 2.85
C ASP A 255 4.99 38.08 2.81
N SER A 256 5.45 37.58 3.95
CA SER A 256 6.57 36.65 4.04
C SER A 256 6.12 35.22 4.39
N GLU A 257 4.83 35.00 4.54
CA GLU A 257 4.26 33.69 4.86
C GLU A 257 3.96 32.90 3.59
N CYS A 258 4.51 31.67 3.47
CA CYS A 258 4.17 30.74 2.39
C CYS A 258 2.79 30.16 2.64
N LEU A 259 1.83 30.46 1.76
CA LEU A 259 0.48 29.90 1.85
C LEU A 259 0.36 28.56 1.15
N VAL A 260 1.02 28.40 0.02
CA VAL A 260 1.00 27.15 -0.78
C VAL A 260 2.33 27.02 -1.50
N ASP A 261 2.95 25.86 -1.45
CA ASP A 261 4.15 25.52 -2.21
C ASP A 261 4.02 24.11 -2.80
N ALA A 262 4.22 23.98 -4.10
CA ALA A 262 4.24 22.71 -4.81
C ALA A 262 5.66 22.12 -4.91
N SER A 263 6.65 22.71 -4.27
CA SER A 263 7.99 22.14 -4.25
C SER A 263 7.93 20.76 -3.64
N VAL A 264 8.30 19.77 -4.43
CA VAL A 264 8.66 18.47 -3.87
C VAL A 264 9.79 18.77 -2.91
N VAL A 265 9.57 18.62 -1.62
CA VAL A 265 10.69 18.31 -0.74
C VAL A 265 11.23 17.03 -1.36
N SER A 266 12.36 17.13 -2.08
CA SER A 266 13.11 15.95 -2.40
C SER A 266 13.21 15.22 -1.07
N VAL A 267 12.63 14.07 -0.98
CA VAL A 267 12.98 13.13 0.05
C VAL A 267 14.43 12.77 -0.32
N GLU A 268 15.38 13.65 0.02
CA GLU A 268 16.69 13.20 0.42
C GLU A 268 16.32 12.09 1.39
N GLU A 269 16.75 10.87 1.11
CA GLU A 269 16.53 9.73 1.96
C GLU A 269 16.42 10.22 3.40
N GLN A 270 15.22 10.58 3.85
CA GLN A 270 14.95 10.65 5.25
C GLN A 270 15.31 9.24 5.63
N GLU A 271 16.43 9.10 6.31
CA GLU A 271 16.85 7.84 6.93
C GLU A 271 15.54 7.26 7.41
N GLN A 272 15.11 6.18 6.73
CA GLN A 272 13.90 5.45 7.10
C GLN A 272 13.89 5.46 8.59
N ALA A 273 12.90 6.13 9.21
CA ALA A 273 12.88 6.28 10.65
C ALA A 273 13.24 4.89 11.15
N LYS A 274 14.47 4.76 11.65
CA LYS A 274 14.96 3.46 12.07
C LYS A 274 13.92 3.06 13.06
N TYR A 275 13.06 2.14 12.67
CA TYR A 275 12.19 1.48 13.61
C TYR A 275 13.13 0.87 14.60
N PHE A 276 13.38 1.60 15.67
CA PHE A 276 14.05 1.06 16.83
C PHE A 276 13.15 -0.09 17.21
N GLY A 277 13.61 -1.33 16.93
CA GLY A 277 12.91 -2.49 17.41
C GLY A 277 12.68 -2.24 18.87
N VAL A 278 11.42 -1.94 19.23
CA VAL A 278 11.07 -1.65 20.63
C VAL A 278 11.40 -2.93 21.33
N LYS A 279 12.45 -2.88 22.13
CA LYS A 279 12.79 -4.00 23.03
C LYS A 279 11.63 -4.11 24.03
N ASP A 280 11.55 -5.23 24.70
CA ASP A 280 10.46 -5.57 25.62
C ASP A 280 10.18 -4.49 26.69
N ASP A 281 11.11 -3.56 26.88
CA ASP A 281 11.00 -2.42 27.80
C ASP A 281 10.91 -1.11 27.03
N PHE A 282 9.78 -0.43 27.15
CA PHE A 282 9.54 0.87 26.54
C PHE A 282 8.51 1.69 27.34
N SER A 283 8.38 2.95 27.05
CA SER A 283 7.34 3.79 27.62
C SER A 283 6.68 4.67 26.57
N ILE A 284 5.36 4.87 26.73
CA ILE A 284 4.56 5.81 25.96
C ILE A 284 4.02 6.84 26.93
N SER A 285 4.28 8.12 26.61
CA SER A 285 3.92 9.23 27.48
C SER A 285 3.18 10.30 26.68
N LEU A 286 2.01 10.73 27.16
CA LEU A 286 1.18 11.72 26.50
C LEU A 286 0.37 12.58 27.48
N TRP A 287 0.06 13.80 27.05
CA TRP A 287 -0.90 14.66 27.73
C TRP A 287 -2.25 14.55 27.05
N VAL A 288 -3.29 14.33 27.82
CA VAL A 288 -4.67 14.15 27.33
C VAL A 288 -5.66 14.97 28.16
N LYS A 289 -6.74 15.34 27.51
CA LYS A 289 -7.93 15.91 28.14
C LYS A 289 -9.15 15.14 27.63
N PRO A 290 -9.54 14.02 28.25
CA PRO A 290 -10.63 13.22 27.76
C PRO A 290 -11.97 13.97 27.89
N GLU A 291 -12.78 13.94 26.86
CA GLU A 291 -14.09 14.57 26.80
C GLU A 291 -15.24 13.56 26.92
N SER A 292 -14.96 12.27 26.81
CA SER A 292 -15.89 11.16 26.92
C SER A 292 -15.33 10.04 27.76
N ASP A 293 -16.17 9.09 28.12
CA ASP A 293 -15.75 7.85 28.79
C ASP A 293 -15.15 6.89 27.74
N ALA A 294 -14.13 6.13 28.13
CA ALA A 294 -13.54 5.08 27.30
C ALA A 294 -14.12 3.71 27.68
N MET A 295 -14.01 2.77 26.77
CA MET A 295 -14.31 1.37 27.06
C MET A 295 -13.18 0.78 27.89
N LEU A 296 -13.47 0.40 29.13
CA LEU A 296 -12.50 -0.13 30.07
C LEU A 296 -12.68 -1.64 30.34
N ASN A 297 -13.69 -2.28 29.77
CA ASN A 297 -14.03 -3.65 30.13
C ASN A 297 -13.72 -4.68 29.06
N THR A 298 -13.64 -5.94 29.53
CA THR A 298 -13.33 -7.14 28.77
C THR A 298 -14.55 -7.76 28.06
N ASP A 299 -15.73 -7.17 28.16
CA ASP A 299 -16.99 -7.82 27.78
C ASP A 299 -17.25 -7.93 26.28
N ASN A 300 -16.23 -7.78 25.47
CA ASN A 300 -16.29 -8.21 24.09
C ASN A 300 -15.52 -9.53 23.89
N PRO A 301 -16.17 -10.70 24.09
CA PRO A 301 -15.51 -12.00 24.06
C PRO A 301 -15.06 -12.43 22.66
N MET A 302 -15.31 -11.64 21.63
CA MET A 302 -15.09 -12.05 20.24
C MET A 302 -13.97 -11.30 19.54
N GLY A 303 -13.31 -10.32 20.13
CA GLY A 303 -12.17 -9.63 19.50
C GLY A 303 -12.49 -8.94 18.17
N TYR A 304 -13.73 -8.95 17.74
CA TYR A 304 -14.16 -8.27 16.53
C TYR A 304 -14.26 -6.78 16.80
N ILE A 305 -13.23 -6.06 16.44
CA ILE A 305 -13.33 -4.62 16.30
C ILE A 305 -14.10 -4.36 15.01
N SER A 306 -15.40 -4.22 15.13
CA SER A 306 -16.16 -3.57 14.08
C SER A 306 -15.79 -2.08 14.07
N TYR A 307 -15.73 -1.49 12.91
CA TYR A 307 -15.29 -0.14 12.56
C TYR A 307 -15.62 1.05 13.51
N PRO A 308 -16.62 1.03 14.40
CA PRO A 308 -16.90 2.13 15.33
C PRO A 308 -15.89 2.29 16.49
N TRP A 309 -15.02 1.34 16.73
CA TRP A 309 -14.18 1.26 17.94
C TRP A 309 -12.90 2.09 17.90
N THR A 310 -12.48 2.54 16.72
CA THR A 310 -11.30 3.40 16.56
C THR A 310 -11.45 4.76 17.23
N GLU A 311 -12.67 5.20 17.49
CA GLU A 311 -12.96 6.49 18.13
C GLU A 311 -12.62 6.52 19.64
N TYR A 312 -12.38 5.36 20.26
CA TYR A 312 -12.13 5.26 21.70
C TYR A 312 -10.63 5.18 22.07
N TYR A 313 -9.75 5.06 21.10
CA TYR A 313 -8.32 4.93 21.36
C TYR A 313 -7.63 6.30 21.30
N ALA A 314 -6.88 6.63 22.33
CA ALA A 314 -5.90 7.70 22.29
C ALA A 314 -4.68 7.29 21.43
N ILE A 315 -4.32 5.99 21.48
CA ILE A 315 -3.34 5.35 20.63
C ILE A 315 -3.93 4.03 20.15
N TYR A 316 -4.22 3.94 18.86
CA TYR A 316 -4.75 2.71 18.29
C TYR A 316 -3.64 1.66 18.15
N PRO A 317 -3.85 0.41 18.63
CA PRO A 317 -2.92 -0.67 18.37
C PRO A 317 -3.04 -1.07 16.89
N SER A 318 -2.21 -0.45 16.05
CA SER A 318 -2.21 -0.74 14.61
C SER A 318 -2.02 -2.24 14.38
N HIS A 319 -2.58 -2.78 13.32
CA HIS A 319 -2.34 -4.16 12.94
C HIS A 319 -0.85 -4.36 12.83
N GLY A 320 -0.30 -5.18 13.72
CA GLY A 320 1.12 -5.47 13.78
C GLY A 320 1.52 -6.36 12.62
N GLU A 321 1.64 -5.78 11.46
CA GLU A 321 2.33 -6.44 10.39
C GLU A 321 3.80 -6.53 10.75
N LEU A 322 4.32 -7.77 10.89
CA LEU A 322 5.73 -8.15 10.69
C LEU A 322 6.84 -7.24 11.26
N LEU A 323 6.52 -6.02 11.68
CA LEU A 323 7.45 -5.06 12.28
C LEU A 323 7.98 -5.51 13.64
N TYR A 324 7.29 -6.46 14.25
CA TYR A 324 7.53 -6.83 15.63
C TYR A 324 8.10 -8.23 15.82
N GLY A 325 8.57 -8.90 14.80
CA GLY A 325 9.11 -10.25 14.94
C GLY A 325 8.18 -11.23 15.69
N THR A 326 8.49 -12.49 15.68
CA THR A 326 7.77 -13.50 16.46
C THR A 326 7.86 -13.17 17.95
N GLY A 327 6.74 -12.77 18.56
CA GLY A 327 6.65 -12.52 20.00
C GLY A 327 6.42 -11.07 20.42
N HIS A 328 6.42 -10.13 19.50
CA HIS A 328 6.14 -8.73 19.80
C HIS A 328 4.71 -8.35 19.39
N ALA A 329 4.05 -7.57 20.23
CA ALA A 329 2.72 -7.03 20.01
C ALA A 329 2.79 -5.50 19.88
N THR A 330 1.95 -4.91 19.04
CA THR A 330 1.69 -3.48 19.13
C THR A 330 0.83 -3.23 20.35
N CYS A 331 1.11 -2.15 21.08
CA CYS A 331 0.24 -1.73 22.17
C CYS A 331 -0.51 -0.45 21.81
N GLY A 332 -1.69 -0.29 22.39
CA GLY A 332 -2.53 0.89 22.30
C GLY A 332 -3.19 1.22 23.62
N MET A 333 -3.68 2.44 23.74
CA MET A 333 -4.38 2.92 24.92
C MET A 333 -5.71 3.55 24.56
N ALA A 334 -6.77 3.14 25.24
CA ALA A 334 -8.02 3.91 25.34
C ALA A 334 -7.97 4.75 26.61
N ILE A 335 -8.27 6.04 26.51
CA ILE A 335 -8.24 6.96 27.64
C ILE A 335 -9.55 7.75 27.65
N GLY A 336 -10.28 7.62 28.74
CA GLY A 336 -11.53 8.31 28.95
C GLY A 336 -11.58 9.02 30.30
N ARG A 337 -12.69 9.77 30.55
CA ARG A 337 -12.93 10.39 31.86
C ARG A 337 -13.05 9.37 33.00
N ASN A 338 -13.36 8.12 32.66
CA ASN A 338 -13.53 7.00 33.58
C ASN A 338 -12.24 6.19 33.82
N GLY A 339 -11.18 6.40 33.03
CA GLY A 339 -9.91 5.70 33.25
C GLY A 339 -9.10 5.43 31.99
N VAL A 340 -8.22 4.43 32.07
CA VAL A 340 -7.30 4.01 31.01
C VAL A 340 -7.39 2.51 30.80
N ALA A 341 -7.44 2.06 29.56
CA ALA A 341 -7.31 0.65 29.18
C ALA A 341 -6.16 0.45 28.21
N VAL A 342 -5.46 -0.67 28.35
CA VAL A 342 -4.32 -1.07 27.50
C VAL A 342 -4.70 -2.29 26.69
N TRP A 343 -4.37 -2.24 25.42
CA TRP A 343 -4.64 -3.27 24.45
C TRP A 343 -3.38 -3.63 23.69
N GLU A 344 -3.21 -4.88 23.34
CA GLU A 344 -2.12 -5.37 22.49
C GLU A 344 -2.69 -6.06 21.25
N ASN A 345 -1.98 -5.93 20.13
CA ASN A 345 -2.36 -6.58 18.88
C ASN A 345 -1.21 -7.49 18.41
N ALA A 346 -1.23 -8.73 18.87
CA ALA A 346 -0.16 -9.71 18.58
C ALA A 346 -0.45 -10.61 17.38
N LYS A 347 -1.73 -10.76 16.98
CA LYS A 347 -2.15 -11.75 15.97
C LYS A 347 -3.25 -11.25 15.03
N GLY A 348 -3.27 -9.94 14.78
CA GLY A 348 -4.33 -9.34 13.98
C GLY A 348 -5.63 -9.06 14.76
N TYR A 349 -5.65 -9.31 16.07
CA TYR A 349 -6.75 -8.96 16.97
C TYR A 349 -6.21 -8.22 18.18
N PRO A 350 -6.76 -7.04 18.53
CA PRO A 350 -6.44 -6.40 19.78
C PRO A 350 -6.92 -7.27 20.95
N GLU A 351 -5.98 -7.62 21.80
CA GLU A 351 -6.24 -8.31 23.06
C GLU A 351 -6.23 -7.30 24.20
N PHE A 352 -7.26 -7.34 25.03
CA PHE A 352 -7.29 -6.56 26.26
C PHE A 352 -6.23 -7.06 27.24
N LYS A 353 -5.44 -6.14 27.82
CA LYS A 353 -4.39 -6.48 28.77
C LYS A 353 -4.71 -6.00 30.18
N MET A 354 -5.12 -4.76 30.33
CA MET A 354 -5.46 -4.21 31.64
C MET A 354 -6.32 -2.96 31.52
N ALA A 355 -7.04 -2.62 32.57
CA ALA A 355 -7.68 -1.34 32.74
C ALA A 355 -7.56 -0.82 34.15
N VAL A 356 -7.57 0.50 34.25
CA VAL A 356 -7.62 1.25 35.51
C VAL A 356 -8.86 2.13 35.51
N GLU A 357 -9.78 1.86 36.38
CA GLU A 357 -10.93 2.72 36.64
C GLU A 357 -10.53 3.83 37.62
N LYS A 358 -10.08 4.97 37.08
CA LYS A 358 -9.71 6.15 37.85
C LYS A 358 -10.21 7.39 37.12
N PRO A 359 -11.04 8.22 37.73
CA PRO A 359 -11.54 9.43 37.07
C PRO A 359 -10.42 10.36 36.64
N ILE A 360 -10.47 10.77 35.37
CA ILE A 360 -9.52 11.69 34.75
C ILE A 360 -10.26 12.97 34.39
N SER A 361 -9.86 14.09 34.96
CA SER A 361 -10.47 15.39 34.71
C SER A 361 -9.44 16.44 34.28
N GLY A 362 -9.77 17.21 33.24
CA GLY A 362 -8.85 18.22 32.72
C GLY A 362 -7.63 17.60 32.00
N TRP A 363 -6.60 18.43 31.80
CA TRP A 363 -5.33 17.96 31.24
C TRP A 363 -4.61 17.05 32.23
N SER A 364 -4.33 15.84 31.82
CA SER A 364 -3.63 14.84 32.61
C SER A 364 -2.53 14.18 31.84
N HIS A 365 -1.41 13.91 32.51
CA HIS A 365 -0.29 13.18 31.96
C HIS A 365 -0.49 11.69 32.18
N ILE A 366 -0.54 10.92 31.12
CA ILE A 366 -0.64 9.45 31.14
C ILE A 366 0.69 8.88 30.63
N CYS A 367 1.24 7.94 31.39
CA CYS A 367 2.44 7.22 30.98
C CYS A 367 2.20 5.72 31.12
N LEU A 368 2.35 4.99 30.01
CA LEU A 368 2.35 3.54 29.98
C LEU A 368 3.82 3.09 29.90
N VAL A 369 4.24 2.25 30.82
CA VAL A 369 5.58 1.67 30.86
C VAL A 369 5.45 0.17 30.71
N TYR A 370 6.09 -0.40 29.70
CA TYR A 370 6.30 -1.83 29.59
C TYR A 370 7.62 -2.19 30.21
N LYS A 371 7.60 -3.14 31.12
CA LYS A 371 8.78 -3.68 31.76
C LYS A 371 8.66 -5.21 31.82
N GLU A 372 9.65 -5.89 31.27
CA GLU A 372 9.65 -7.35 31.18
C GLU A 372 8.36 -7.93 30.57
N GLY A 373 7.81 -7.22 29.55
CA GLY A 373 6.58 -7.61 28.87
C GLY A 373 5.27 -7.31 29.63
N ALA A 374 5.32 -6.65 30.79
CA ALA A 374 4.14 -6.28 31.57
C ALA A 374 3.88 -4.77 31.47
N PRO A 375 2.63 -4.32 31.20
CA PRO A 375 2.25 -2.91 31.19
C PRO A 375 2.05 -2.36 32.62
N HIS A 376 2.53 -1.13 32.83
CA HIS A 376 2.36 -0.34 34.04
C HIS A 376 1.84 1.05 33.71
N ILE A 377 0.80 1.51 34.39
CA ILE A 377 0.17 2.81 34.13
C ILE A 377 0.51 3.80 35.23
N TYR A 378 0.89 5.01 34.80
CA TYR A 378 1.07 6.17 35.67
C TYR A 378 0.13 7.27 35.20
N ILE A 379 -0.55 7.93 36.13
CA ILE A 379 -1.40 9.09 35.89
C ILE A 379 -0.85 10.26 36.72
N ASN A 380 -0.47 11.34 36.04
CA ASN A 380 0.14 12.53 36.65
C ASN A 380 1.37 12.21 37.52
N GLY A 381 2.18 11.23 37.09
CA GLY A 381 3.37 10.77 37.78
C GLY A 381 3.13 9.78 38.91
N GLU A 382 1.89 9.49 39.25
CA GLU A 382 1.53 8.50 40.26
C GLU A 382 1.30 7.11 39.62
N TYR A 383 1.93 6.07 40.16
CA TYR A 383 1.72 4.69 39.74
C TYR A 383 0.28 4.26 40.16
N VAL A 384 -0.45 3.70 39.20
CA VAL A 384 -1.85 3.32 39.42
C VAL A 384 -2.14 1.85 39.15
N ALA A 385 -1.33 1.18 38.28
CA ALA A 385 -1.46 -0.26 38.01
C ALA A 385 -0.21 -0.80 37.28
#